data_bac6c8386f8caaf43bba4b55d56a269d
#
_entry.id   bac6c8386f8caaf43bba4b55d56a269d
#
_cell.length_a   1.000
_cell.length_b   1.000
_cell.length_c   1.000
_cell.angle_alpha   90.00
_cell.angle_beta   90.00
_cell.angle_gamma   90.00
#
_symmetry.space_group_name_H-M   'P 1'
#
loop_
_entity.id
_entity.type
_entity.pdbx_description
1 polymer ?
#
loop_
_entity_poly.entity_id
_entity_poly.type
_entity_poly.pdbx_seq_one_letter_code
_entity_poly.pdbx_strand_id
1 'polypeptide(L)' 'MKMSYFDDTDTLYIEFKEDSVVETKDLDENTILDLDASGNIIAITVEHASKRTDVNQLTLSGIAA' A
#
# COMPACT_ATOMS: atom_id res chain seq x y z
N MET A 1 -1.77 2.12 -11.19
CA MET A 1 -2.00 2.18 -9.74
C MET A 1 -3.23 1.36 -9.38
N LYS A 2 -3.15 0.59 -8.33
CA LYS A 2 -4.24 -0.26 -7.88
C LYS A 2 -4.37 -0.15 -6.37
N MET A 3 -5.61 0.02 -5.88
CA MET A 3 -5.90 0.08 -4.46
C MET A 3 -6.89 -1.02 -4.11
N SER A 4 -6.59 -1.78 -3.08
CA SER A 4 -7.45 -2.86 -2.61
C SER A 4 -7.58 -2.79 -1.09
N TYR A 5 -8.81 -3.00 -0.61
CA TYR A 5 -9.05 -3.10 0.81
C TYR A 5 -9.65 -4.46 1.13
N PHE A 6 -9.04 -5.17 2.05
CA PHE A 6 -9.47 -6.51 2.48
C PHE A 6 -10.12 -6.37 3.85
N ASP A 7 -11.44 -6.37 3.89
CA ASP A 7 -12.19 -6.08 5.11
C ASP A 7 -12.10 -7.20 6.16
N ASP A 8 -11.86 -8.43 5.73
CA ASP A 8 -11.73 -9.57 6.65
C ASP A 8 -10.46 -9.48 7.51
N THR A 9 -9.41 -8.87 6.99
CA THR A 9 -8.14 -8.67 7.70
C THR A 9 -7.86 -7.21 8.03
N ASP A 10 -8.74 -6.30 7.62
CA ASP A 10 -8.55 -4.85 7.79
C ASP A 10 -7.23 -4.38 7.20
N THR A 11 -6.91 -4.84 5.98
CA THR A 11 -5.67 -4.54 5.30
C THR A 11 -5.92 -3.69 4.07
N LEU A 12 -5.21 -2.57 3.96
CA LEU A 12 -5.21 -1.72 2.78
C LEU A 12 -3.92 -1.97 2.01
N TYR A 13 -4.06 -2.24 0.71
CA TYR A 13 -2.94 -2.48 -0.19
C TYR A 13 -2.99 -1.48 -1.34
N ILE A 14 -1.90 -0.75 -1.56
CA ILE A 14 -1.78 0.20 -2.67
C ILE A 14 -0.58 -0.19 -3.51
N GLU A 15 -0.83 -0.57 -4.76
CA GLU A 15 0.21 -0.90 -5.72
C GLU A 15 0.40 0.28 -6.66
N PHE A 16 1.60 0.87 -6.66
CA PHE A 16 1.91 2.03 -7.49
C PHE A 16 2.38 1.65 -8.88
N LYS A 17 3.02 0.50 -9.01
CA LYS A 17 3.47 -0.01 -10.30
C LYS A 17 3.63 -1.51 -10.25
N GLU A 18 3.61 -2.14 -11.43
CA GLU A 18 3.91 -3.56 -11.56
C GLU A 18 5.40 -3.72 -11.83
N ASP A 19 6.09 -4.39 -10.92
CA ASP A 19 7.51 -4.67 -11.06
C ASP A 19 7.86 -5.79 -10.07
N SER A 20 9.09 -6.29 -10.18
CA SER A 20 9.58 -7.34 -9.27
C SER A 20 9.96 -6.73 -7.94
N VAL A 21 9.40 -7.26 -6.86
CA VAL A 21 9.77 -6.88 -5.49
C VAL A 21 11.14 -7.48 -5.18
N VAL A 22 12.11 -6.62 -4.89
CA VAL A 22 13.47 -7.03 -4.54
C VAL A 22 13.69 -6.96 -3.03
N GLU A 23 13.04 -6.02 -2.37
CA GLU A 23 13.18 -5.84 -0.93
C GLU A 23 11.85 -5.46 -0.32
N THR A 24 11.59 -5.96 0.88
CA THR A 24 10.42 -5.60 1.68
C THR A 24 10.91 -5.04 2.99
N LYS A 25 10.44 -3.85 3.36
CA LYS A 25 10.84 -3.17 4.59
C LYS A 25 9.63 -2.83 5.44
N ASP A 26 9.78 -2.93 6.75
CA ASP A 26 8.80 -2.43 7.68
C ASP A 26 9.02 -0.92 7.86
N LEU A 27 8.00 -0.11 7.56
CA LEU A 27 8.04 1.31 7.86
C LEU A 27 7.72 1.52 9.34
N ASP A 28 6.72 0.79 9.82
CA ASP A 28 6.39 0.68 11.23
C ASP A 28 5.73 -0.69 11.45
N GLU A 29 5.23 -0.94 12.66
CA GLU A 29 4.68 -2.26 13.00
C GLU A 29 3.45 -2.66 12.18
N ASN A 30 2.80 -1.70 11.52
CA ASN A 30 1.59 -1.94 10.75
C ASN A 30 1.71 -1.54 9.27
N THR A 31 2.89 -1.09 8.83
CA THR A 31 3.07 -0.61 7.46
C THR A 31 4.28 -1.24 6.83
N ILE A 32 4.10 -1.84 5.67
CA ILE A 32 5.13 -2.58 4.95
C ILE A 32 5.31 -1.94 3.57
N LEU A 33 6.56 -1.73 3.18
CA LEU A 33 6.92 -1.21 1.86
C LEU A 33 7.55 -2.31 1.02
N ASP A 34 7.07 -2.48 -0.21
CA ASP A 34 7.70 -3.32 -1.21
C ASP A 34 8.49 -2.43 -2.17
N LEU A 35 9.76 -2.75 -2.37
CA LEU A 35 10.70 -1.94 -3.13
C LEU A 35 11.26 -2.70 -4.32
N ASP A 36 11.57 -1.95 -5.41
CA ASP A 36 12.25 -2.50 -6.57
C ASP A 36 13.78 -2.47 -6.40
N ALA A 37 14.49 -2.89 -7.44
CA ALA A 37 15.96 -2.95 -7.43
C ALA A 37 16.62 -1.59 -7.23
N SER A 38 15.94 -0.50 -7.57
CA SER A 38 16.44 0.87 -7.43
C SER A 38 16.03 1.51 -6.11
N GLY A 39 15.30 0.80 -5.26
CA GLY A 39 14.81 1.32 -3.99
C GLY A 39 13.54 2.15 -4.11
N ASN A 40 12.87 2.14 -5.27
CA ASN A 40 11.61 2.84 -5.44
C ASN A 40 10.46 2.00 -4.92
N ILE A 41 9.42 2.67 -4.44
CA ILE A 41 8.26 1.99 -3.84
C ILE A 41 7.38 1.39 -4.93
N ILE A 42 7.18 0.09 -4.84
CA ILE A 42 6.23 -0.64 -5.69
C ILE A 42 4.85 -0.63 -5.06
N ALA A 43 4.77 -0.90 -3.76
CA ALA A 43 3.51 -1.03 -3.06
C ALA A 43 3.65 -0.72 -1.57
N ILE A 44 2.54 -0.35 -0.96
CA ILE A 44 2.43 -0.15 0.48
C ILE A 44 1.29 -1.03 1.00
N THR A 45 1.56 -1.77 2.08
CA THR A 45 0.54 -2.53 2.79
C THR A 45 0.35 -1.91 4.17
N VAL A 46 -0.88 -1.56 4.49
CA VAL A 46 -1.24 -1.00 5.81
C VAL A 46 -2.15 -1.98 6.52
N GLU A 47 -1.66 -2.55 7.62
CA GLU A 47 -2.43 -3.43 8.48
C GLU A 47 -3.21 -2.60 9.50
N HIS A 48 -4.37 -3.09 9.94
CA HIS A 48 -5.28 -2.37 10.82
C HIS A 48 -5.66 -1.01 10.25
N ALA A 49 -5.94 -0.99 8.94
CA ALA A 49 -6.08 0.25 8.17
C ALA A 49 -7.23 1.13 8.65
N SER A 50 -8.34 0.55 9.09
CA SER A 50 -9.48 1.33 9.57
C SER A 50 -9.18 2.14 10.82
N LYS A 51 -8.13 1.76 11.57
CA LYS A 51 -7.69 2.48 12.76
C LYS A 51 -6.69 3.58 12.43
N ARG A 52 -6.18 3.59 11.21
CA ARG A 52 -5.14 4.51 10.78
C ARG A 52 -5.60 5.50 9.73
N THR A 53 -6.65 5.16 9.00
CA THR A 53 -7.18 6.00 7.95
C THR A 53 -8.66 5.69 7.74
N ASP A 54 -9.36 6.57 7.01
CA ASP A 54 -10.76 6.35 6.67
C ASP A 54 -10.83 5.53 5.39
N VAL A 55 -10.99 4.22 5.54
CA VAL A 55 -11.02 3.30 4.41
C VAL A 55 -12.29 3.41 3.57
N ASN A 56 -13.32 4.10 4.06
CA ASN A 56 -14.57 4.29 3.34
C ASN A 56 -14.51 5.49 2.39
N GLN A 57 -13.52 6.37 2.54
CA GLN A 57 -13.43 7.61 1.79
C GLN A 57 -12.07 7.80 1.13
N LEU A 58 -11.43 6.71 0.74
CA LEU A 58 -10.16 6.77 0.05
C LEU A 58 -10.35 7.32 -1.35
N THR A 59 -9.68 8.43 -1.64
CA THR A 59 -9.76 9.11 -2.93
C THR A 59 -8.36 9.42 -3.43
N LEU A 60 -8.10 9.08 -4.69
CA LEU A 60 -6.84 9.40 -5.36
C LEU A 60 -7.12 10.55 -6.34
N SER A 61 -6.84 11.77 -5.90
CA SER A 61 -7.04 12.97 -6.71
C SER A 61 -5.74 13.41 -7.37
N GLY A 62 -5.84 13.85 -8.63
CA GLY A 62 -4.67 14.35 -9.36
C GLY A 62 -3.76 13.26 -9.88
N ILE A 63 -4.17 12.00 -9.82
CA ILE A 63 -3.41 10.87 -10.32
C ILE A 63 -4.12 10.28 -11.51
N ALA A 64 -3.43 10.21 -12.64
CA ALA A 64 -3.93 9.53 -13.83
C ALA A 64 -3.78 8.02 -13.62
N ALA A 65 -4.89 7.33 -13.54
CA ALA A 65 -4.90 5.89 -13.34
C ALA A 65 -5.02 5.16 -14.66
#